data_77c18e61176b77ea5acf2a1dea8f4802
#
_entry.id   77c18e61176b77ea5acf2a1dea8f4802
#
_cell.length_a   1.000
_cell.length_b   1.000
_cell.length_c   1.000
_cell.angle_alpha   90.00
_cell.angle_beta   90.00
_cell.angle_gamma   90.00
#
_symmetry.space_group_name_H-M   'P 1'
#
loop_
_entity.id
_entity.type
_entity.pdbx_description
1 polymer ?
#
loop_
_entity_poly.entity_id
_entity_poly.type
_entity_poly.pdbx_seq_one_letter_code
_entity_poly.pdbx_strand_id
1 'polypeptide(L)'
;MDVGGWLAASASVAASLAERPGVAAVERAAGLVADALAAGGQVLLCGNGGSAADAQHLAAELVGRLALERPAYRAVALTTDTSVLTAVGNDYGYAEVFA
;
A
#
# COMPACT_ATOMS: atom_id res chain seq x y z
N MET A 1 20.11 8.78 22.12
CA MET A 1 18.86 8.33 21.45
C MET A 1 17.75 8.36 22.49
N ASP A 2 16.68 9.07 22.23
CA ASP A 2 15.51 9.15 23.13
C ASP A 2 14.40 8.21 22.62
N VAL A 3 14.44 6.95 23.03
CA VAL A 3 13.44 5.93 22.66
C VAL A 3 12.05 6.29 23.22
N GLY A 4 12.00 6.85 24.45
CA GLY A 4 10.74 7.26 25.07
C GLY A 4 10.04 8.36 24.26
N GLY A 5 10.77 9.39 23.84
CA GLY A 5 10.26 10.45 22.98
C GLY A 5 9.78 9.94 21.62
N TRP A 6 10.49 9.00 21.03
CA TRP A 6 10.09 8.33 19.78
C TRP A 6 8.77 7.57 19.92
N LEU A 7 8.61 6.80 20.97
CA LEU A 7 7.38 6.06 21.23
C LEU A 7 6.20 7.00 21.49
N ALA A 8 6.42 8.08 22.26
CA ALA A 8 5.39 9.08 22.52
C ALA A 8 4.95 9.80 21.24
N ALA A 9 5.89 10.17 20.37
CA ALA A 9 5.57 10.78 19.07
C ALA A 9 4.76 9.83 18.18
N SER A 10 5.14 8.56 18.10
CA SER A 10 4.40 7.54 17.34
C SER A 10 2.98 7.35 17.88
N ALA A 11 2.81 7.28 19.19
CA ALA A 11 1.51 7.18 19.84
C ALA A 11 0.63 8.41 19.54
N SER A 12 1.21 9.61 19.56
CA SER A 12 0.51 10.86 19.22
C SER A 12 0.01 10.87 17.77
N VAL A 13 0.82 10.41 16.82
CA VAL A 13 0.42 10.29 15.41
C VAL A 13 -0.74 9.30 15.26
N ALA A 14 -0.63 8.13 15.88
CA ALA A 14 -1.70 7.14 15.85
C ALA A 14 -3.01 7.67 16.46
N ALA A 15 -2.94 8.38 17.58
CA ALA A 15 -4.09 9.00 18.22
C ALA A 15 -4.75 10.05 17.30
N SER A 16 -3.96 10.88 16.62
CA SER A 16 -4.49 11.89 15.71
C SER A 16 -5.23 11.29 14.49
N LEU A 17 -4.80 10.11 14.03
CA LEU A 17 -5.51 9.38 12.97
C LEU A 17 -6.86 8.83 13.43
N ALA A 18 -7.01 8.53 14.72
CA ALA A 18 -8.29 8.05 15.28
C ALA A 18 -9.35 9.16 15.37
N GLU A 19 -8.94 10.42 15.23
CA GLU A 19 -9.85 11.56 15.17
C GLU A 19 -10.42 11.73 13.76
N ARG A 20 -11.61 12.36 13.67
CA ARG A 20 -12.11 12.85 12.40
C ARG A 20 -11.29 14.09 12.00
N PRO A 21 -10.77 14.23 10.78
CA PRO A 21 -11.12 13.54 9.51
C PRO A 21 -10.27 12.30 9.16
N GLY A 22 -9.29 11.91 9.97
CA GLY A 22 -8.38 10.78 9.68
C GLY A 22 -9.15 9.47 9.43
N VAL A 23 -10.02 9.08 10.36
CA VAL A 23 -10.85 7.88 10.22
C VAL A 23 -11.68 7.91 8.94
N ALA A 24 -12.32 9.03 8.65
CA ALA A 24 -13.13 9.17 7.44
C ALA A 24 -12.32 9.03 6.14
N ALA A 25 -11.06 9.43 6.14
CA ALA A 25 -10.18 9.23 4.99
C ALA A 25 -9.83 7.75 4.78
N VAL A 26 -9.54 7.03 5.85
CA VAL A 26 -9.27 5.59 5.81
C VAL A 26 -10.52 4.81 5.36
N GLU A 27 -11.69 5.14 5.90
CA GLU A 27 -12.96 4.52 5.51
C GLU A 27 -13.26 4.73 4.02
N ARG A 28 -13.05 5.95 3.49
CA ARG A 28 -13.21 6.22 2.05
C ARG A 28 -12.24 5.43 1.20
N ALA A 29 -10.98 5.35 1.59
CA ALA A 29 -9.97 4.58 0.86
C ALA A 29 -10.33 3.08 0.85
N ALA A 30 -10.75 2.53 1.98
CA ALA A 30 -11.20 1.16 2.09
C ALA A 30 -12.43 0.88 1.20
N GLY A 31 -13.39 1.81 1.18
CA GLY A 31 -14.57 1.73 0.31
C GLY A 31 -14.20 1.69 -1.17
N LEU A 32 -13.32 2.59 -1.61
CA LEU A 32 -12.85 2.63 -3.00
C LEU A 32 -12.18 1.31 -3.44
N VAL A 33 -11.34 0.75 -2.58
CA VAL A 33 -10.69 -0.55 -2.85
C VAL A 33 -11.73 -1.68 -2.90
N ALA A 34 -12.65 -1.73 -1.95
CA ALA A 34 -13.69 -2.74 -1.90
C ALA A 34 -14.60 -2.68 -3.14
N ASP A 35 -15.05 -1.50 -3.52
CA ASP A 35 -15.90 -1.28 -4.70
C ASP A 35 -15.18 -1.68 -6.00
N ALA A 36 -13.91 -1.32 -6.14
CA ALA A 36 -13.10 -1.70 -7.30
C ALA A 36 -12.98 -3.23 -7.43
N LEU A 37 -12.69 -3.91 -6.33
CA LEU A 37 -12.59 -5.38 -6.30
C LEU A 37 -13.94 -6.05 -6.56
N ALA A 38 -15.01 -5.54 -5.99
CA ALA A 38 -16.38 -6.04 -6.22
C ALA A 38 -16.81 -5.88 -7.68
N ALA A 39 -16.37 -4.83 -8.35
CA ALA A 39 -16.60 -4.59 -9.78
C ALA A 39 -15.69 -5.43 -10.70
N GLY A 40 -14.86 -6.33 -10.17
CA GLY A 40 -13.94 -7.14 -10.94
C GLY A 40 -12.66 -6.42 -11.35
N GLY A 41 -12.39 -5.26 -10.78
CA GLY A 41 -11.14 -4.52 -10.95
C GLY A 41 -9.97 -5.16 -10.21
N GLN A 42 -8.85 -4.45 -10.18
CA GLN A 42 -7.66 -4.91 -9.45
C GLN A 42 -7.03 -3.75 -8.69
N VAL A 43 -6.25 -4.10 -7.67
CA VAL A 43 -5.46 -3.15 -6.88
C VAL A 43 -4.00 -3.22 -7.35
N LEU A 44 -3.45 -2.09 -7.75
CA LEU A 44 -2.04 -1.93 -8.07
C LEU A 44 -1.38 -1.19 -6.92
N LEU A 45 -0.29 -1.74 -6.41
CA LEU A 45 0.46 -1.20 -5.28
C LEU A 45 1.87 -0.87 -5.74
N CYS A 46 2.34 0.31 -5.39
CA CYS A 46 3.70 0.72 -5.72
C CYS A 46 4.33 1.50 -4.56
N GLY A 47 5.64 1.60 -4.60
CA GLY A 47 6.42 2.31 -3.60
C GLY A 47 7.91 1.99 -3.76
N ASN A 48 8.73 2.70 -3.03
CA ASN A 48 10.19 2.55 -3.05
C ASN A 48 10.72 2.18 -1.67
N GLY A 49 11.83 1.50 -1.58
CA GLY A 49 12.46 1.13 -0.31
C GLY A 49 11.51 0.35 0.60
N GLY A 50 11.27 0.84 1.81
CA GLY A 50 10.32 0.25 2.76
C GLY A 50 8.90 0.19 2.20
N SER A 51 8.46 1.21 1.48
CA SER A 51 7.14 1.21 0.83
C SER A 51 7.01 0.18 -0.30
N ALA A 52 8.11 -0.20 -0.95
CA ALA A 52 8.09 -1.32 -1.90
C ALA A 52 7.85 -2.65 -1.17
N ALA A 53 8.45 -2.85 -0.01
CA ALA A 53 8.21 -4.01 0.84
C ALA A 53 6.75 -4.04 1.33
N ASP A 54 6.21 -2.91 1.76
CA ASP A 54 4.81 -2.78 2.17
C ASP A 54 3.84 -3.08 1.02
N ALA A 55 4.14 -2.61 -0.20
CA ALA A 55 3.35 -2.89 -1.39
C ALA A 55 3.28 -4.40 -1.69
N GLN A 56 4.40 -5.11 -1.59
CA GLN A 56 4.46 -6.56 -1.75
C GLN A 56 3.68 -7.30 -0.65
N HIS A 57 3.84 -6.87 0.59
CA HIS A 57 3.13 -7.46 1.72
C HIS A 57 1.62 -7.31 1.56
N LEU A 58 1.14 -6.10 1.27
CA LEU A 58 -0.28 -5.83 1.07
C LEU A 58 -0.86 -6.59 -0.12
N ALA A 59 -0.13 -6.70 -1.24
CA ALA A 59 -0.55 -7.50 -2.37
C ALA A 59 -0.68 -8.99 -1.98
N ALA A 60 0.27 -9.51 -1.21
CA ALA A 60 0.23 -10.90 -0.73
C ALA A 60 -0.99 -11.16 0.18
N GLU A 61 -1.34 -10.23 1.06
CA GLU A 61 -2.53 -10.34 1.92
C GLU A 61 -3.84 -10.30 1.13
N LEU A 62 -3.89 -9.52 0.05
CA LEU A 62 -5.07 -9.46 -0.84
C LEU A 62 -5.20 -10.70 -1.71
N VAL A 63 -4.11 -11.23 -2.26
CA VAL A 63 -4.09 -12.44 -3.09
C VAL A 63 -4.31 -13.69 -2.24
N GLY A 64 -3.66 -13.78 -1.09
CA GLY A 64 -3.86 -14.84 -0.12
C GLY A 64 -5.12 -14.61 0.72
N ARG A 65 -4.91 -14.56 2.02
CA ARG A 65 -5.97 -14.23 2.99
C ARG A 65 -5.34 -13.58 4.21
N LEU A 66 -5.81 -12.43 4.61
CA LEU A 66 -5.33 -11.81 5.85
C LEU A 66 -5.83 -12.58 7.09
N ALA A 67 -7.13 -12.84 7.17
CA ALA A 67 -7.76 -13.45 8.34
C ALA A 67 -8.83 -14.48 8.00
N LEU A 68 -9.64 -14.23 6.97
CA LEU A 68 -10.78 -15.07 6.61
C LEU A 68 -10.52 -15.83 5.32
N GLU A 69 -10.93 -17.11 5.28
CA GLU A 69 -10.88 -17.90 4.05
C GLU A 69 -11.80 -17.27 3.00
N ARG A 70 -11.27 -16.99 1.82
CA ARG A 70 -11.97 -16.36 0.71
C ARG A 70 -11.24 -16.59 -0.60
N PRO A 71 -11.90 -16.40 -1.75
CA PRO A 71 -11.21 -16.35 -3.04
C PRO A 71 -10.16 -15.21 -3.08
N ALA A 72 -9.11 -15.41 -3.87
CA ALA A 72 -8.07 -14.41 -4.08
C ALA A 72 -8.66 -13.11 -4.66
N TYR A 73 -8.25 -11.99 -4.11
CA TYR A 73 -8.48 -10.70 -4.75
C TYR A 73 -7.39 -10.40 -5.78
N ARG A 74 -7.74 -9.63 -6.79
CA ARG A 74 -6.80 -9.22 -7.85
C ARG A 74 -5.95 -8.06 -7.33
N ALA A 75 -4.72 -8.35 -6.93
CA ALA A 75 -3.77 -7.35 -6.47
C ALA A 75 -2.37 -7.65 -7.00
N VAL A 76 -1.62 -6.62 -7.37
CA VAL A 76 -0.27 -6.72 -7.89
C VAL A 76 0.60 -5.63 -7.30
N ALA A 77 1.78 -6.01 -6.80
CA ALA A 77 2.82 -5.05 -6.45
C ALA A 77 3.68 -4.78 -7.68
N LEU A 78 3.74 -3.53 -8.13
CA LEU A 78 4.53 -3.09 -9.31
C LEU A 78 6.03 -2.96 -9.00
N THR A 79 6.48 -3.47 -7.88
CA THR A 79 7.80 -3.23 -7.31
C THR A 79 8.79 -4.37 -7.56
N THR A 80 8.39 -5.44 -8.22
CA THR A 80 9.16 -6.68 -8.33
C THR A 80 9.67 -7.00 -9.72
N ASP A 81 9.11 -6.40 -10.77
CA ASP A 81 9.59 -6.58 -12.14
C ASP A 81 10.80 -5.66 -12.38
N THR A 82 11.98 -6.19 -12.08
CA THR A 82 13.23 -5.43 -12.19
C THR A 82 13.56 -5.06 -13.63
N SER A 83 13.13 -5.84 -14.62
CA SER A 83 13.33 -5.53 -16.04
C SER A 83 12.52 -4.31 -16.46
N VAL A 84 11.24 -4.24 -16.07
CA VAL A 84 10.40 -3.07 -16.33
C VAL A 84 10.92 -1.84 -15.59
N LEU A 85 11.19 -1.96 -14.29
CA LEU A 85 11.66 -0.84 -13.48
C LEU A 85 12.97 -0.25 -14.01
N THR A 86 13.92 -1.10 -14.38
CA THR A 86 15.22 -0.64 -14.86
C THR A 86 15.16 -0.11 -16.29
N ALA A 87 14.38 -0.72 -17.18
CA ALA A 87 14.22 -0.24 -18.56
C ALA A 87 13.51 1.13 -18.58
N VAL A 88 12.38 1.26 -17.91
CA VAL A 88 11.65 2.53 -17.83
C VAL A 88 12.49 3.60 -17.13
N GLY A 89 13.16 3.26 -16.02
CA GLY A 89 14.01 4.19 -15.30
C GLY A 89 15.21 4.67 -16.14
N ASN A 90 15.79 3.80 -16.98
CA ASN A 90 16.88 4.16 -17.88
C ASN A 90 16.39 5.04 -19.07
N ASP A 91 15.27 4.69 -19.67
CA ASP A 91 14.83 5.29 -20.93
C ASP A 91 14.05 6.58 -20.72
N TYR A 92 13.26 6.66 -19.66
CA TYR A 92 12.34 7.76 -19.40
C TYR A 92 12.60 8.50 -18.07
N GLY A 93 13.44 7.95 -17.22
CA GLY A 93 13.73 8.49 -15.89
C GLY A 93 12.96 7.79 -14.78
N TYR A 94 13.52 7.87 -13.57
CA TYR A 94 12.98 7.14 -12.41
C TYR A 94 11.57 7.60 -11.98
N ALA A 95 11.21 8.86 -12.28
CA ALA A 95 9.88 9.38 -11.98
C ALA A 95 8.75 8.64 -12.72
N GLU A 96 9.07 7.97 -13.83
CA GLU A 96 8.10 7.30 -14.70
C GLU A 96 7.92 5.80 -14.40
N VAL A 97 8.69 5.22 -13.48
CA VAL A 97 8.73 3.76 -13.30
C VAL A 97 7.40 3.14 -12.86
N PHE A 98 6.48 3.93 -12.31
CA PHE A 98 5.14 3.50 -11.90
C PHE A 98 4.00 4.18 -12.67
N ALA A 99 4.32 4.92 -13.75
CA ALA A 99 3.34 5.62 -14.56
C ALA A 99 2.62 4.71 -15.58
#